data_36771e7508b347b3c04ec5596636c98e
#
_entry.id   36771e7508b347b3c04ec5596636c98e
#
_cell.length_a   1.000
_cell.length_b   1.000
_cell.length_c   1.000
_cell.angle_alpha   90.00
_cell.angle_beta   90.00
_cell.angle_gamma   90.00
#
_symmetry.space_group_name_H-M   'P 1'
#
loop_
_entity.id
_entity.type
_entity.pdbx_description
1 polymer ?
#
loop_
_entity_poly.entity_id
_entity_poly.type
_entity_poly.pdbx_seq_one_letter_code
_entity_poly.pdbx_strand_id
1 'polypeptide(L)'
;MKRYIYRLLILLTIIVTSSCESYLIHGNLDGFWQVESIEDKNTGDVTYCNGDTYYSFQRDLVLISYASPNIPTGQMKENYIAHFTYENDSIYMTDFRIYLDRNGKQAPLSELAKFGLYETFNKLGIEKLNDKSMILSSKRVRIMFKKY
;
A
#
# COMPACT_ATOMS: atom_id res chain seq x y z
N MET A 1 -32.31 -12.73 41.65
CA MET A 1 -31.83 -13.39 40.42
C MET A 1 -31.91 -12.45 39.22
N LYS A 2 -33.03 -11.85 38.83
CA LYS A 2 -33.16 -10.99 37.62
C LYS A 2 -32.17 -9.82 37.58
N ARG A 3 -31.87 -9.14 38.71
CA ARG A 3 -30.92 -8.00 38.77
C ARG A 3 -29.48 -8.40 38.48
N TYR A 4 -29.06 -9.63 38.78
CA TYR A 4 -27.70 -10.13 38.47
C TYR A 4 -27.56 -10.49 37.00
N ILE A 5 -28.63 -11.00 36.38
CA ILE A 5 -28.66 -11.32 34.95
C ILE A 5 -28.51 -10.05 34.09
N TYR A 6 -29.20 -8.95 34.47
CA TYR A 6 -29.04 -7.67 33.76
C TYR A 6 -27.62 -7.09 33.89
N ARG A 7 -27.03 -7.18 35.10
CA ARG A 7 -25.64 -6.73 35.29
C ARG A 7 -24.65 -7.57 34.50
N LEU A 8 -24.85 -8.87 34.40
CA LEU A 8 -24.01 -9.78 33.63
C LEU A 8 -24.16 -9.50 32.11
N LEU A 9 -25.38 -9.25 31.62
CA LEU A 9 -25.64 -8.89 30.24
C LEU A 9 -25.00 -7.56 29.86
N ILE A 10 -25.06 -6.53 30.72
CA ILE A 10 -24.41 -5.24 30.49
C ILE A 10 -22.87 -5.40 30.46
N LEU A 11 -22.32 -6.21 31.35
CA LEU A 11 -20.88 -6.47 31.35
C LEU A 11 -20.42 -7.21 30.08
N LEU A 12 -21.23 -8.16 29.60
CA LEU A 12 -20.96 -8.91 28.38
C LEU A 12 -21.02 -8.02 27.12
N THR A 13 -21.95 -7.05 27.06
CA THR A 13 -22.04 -6.12 25.94
C THR A 13 -20.86 -5.16 25.86
N ILE A 14 -20.28 -4.74 26.98
CA ILE A 14 -19.11 -3.86 27.03
C ILE A 14 -17.86 -4.57 26.49
N ILE A 15 -17.72 -5.87 26.72
CA ILE A 15 -16.56 -6.67 26.27
C ILE A 15 -16.58 -6.87 24.74
N VAL A 16 -17.75 -6.92 24.11
CA VAL A 16 -17.88 -7.18 22.67
C VAL A 16 -17.59 -5.93 21.81
N THR A 17 -17.69 -4.72 22.38
CA THR A 17 -17.46 -3.47 21.62
C THR A 17 -15.99 -3.04 21.54
N SER A 18 -15.09 -3.67 22.28
CA SER A 18 -13.65 -3.30 22.29
C SER A 18 -12.78 -4.09 21.32
N SER A 19 -13.36 -4.90 20.41
CA SER A 19 -12.61 -5.89 19.61
C SER A 19 -12.33 -5.48 18.16
N CYS A 20 -12.40 -4.20 17.80
CA CYS A 20 -12.10 -3.78 16.44
C CYS A 20 -11.25 -2.51 16.39
N GLU A 21 -10.13 -2.48 17.10
CA GLU A 21 -9.04 -1.59 16.72
C GLU A 21 -8.27 -2.27 15.60
N SER A 22 -8.44 -1.79 14.37
CA SER A 22 -7.51 -2.09 13.28
C SER A 22 -6.15 -1.55 13.70
N TYR A 23 -5.25 -2.44 14.09
CA TYR A 23 -3.88 -2.09 14.47
C TYR A 23 -3.18 -1.52 13.22
N LEU A 24 -3.16 -0.21 13.11
CA LEU A 24 -2.32 0.52 12.17
C LEU A 24 -0.90 0.50 12.73
N ILE A 25 -0.09 -0.46 12.30
CA ILE A 25 1.28 -0.65 12.80
C ILE A 25 2.17 0.54 12.41
N HIS A 26 1.93 1.12 11.22
CA HIS A 26 2.70 2.23 10.66
C HIS A 26 1.89 3.53 10.59
N GLY A 27 0.81 3.64 11.38
CA GLY A 27 -0.01 4.85 11.46
C GLY A 27 -0.62 5.24 10.11
N ASN A 28 -0.37 6.47 9.67
CA ASN A 28 -0.94 7.00 8.43
C ASN A 28 -0.46 6.27 7.17
N LEU A 29 0.67 5.56 7.22
CA LEU A 29 1.19 4.81 6.06
C LEU A 29 0.28 3.63 5.70
N ASP A 30 -0.26 2.92 6.70
CA ASP A 30 -1.10 1.75 6.47
C ASP A 30 -2.37 2.10 5.69
N GLY A 31 -2.77 1.21 4.78
CA GLY A 31 -3.99 1.30 3.98
C GLY A 31 -3.75 1.43 2.48
N PHE A 32 -4.79 1.90 1.78
CA PHE A 32 -4.80 2.02 0.33
C PHE A 32 -4.43 3.43 -0.13
N TRP A 33 -3.48 3.50 -1.05
CA TRP A 33 -2.95 4.71 -1.64
C TRP A 33 -3.05 4.67 -3.15
N GLN A 34 -3.87 5.53 -3.72
CA GLN A 34 -3.98 5.71 -5.16
C GLN A 34 -2.84 6.59 -5.65
N VAL A 35 -2.11 6.15 -6.66
CA VAL A 35 -1.07 6.96 -7.31
C VAL A 35 -1.74 8.04 -8.15
N GLU A 36 -1.39 9.29 -7.93
CA GLU A 36 -1.83 10.42 -8.75
C GLU A 36 -0.86 10.71 -9.89
N SER A 37 0.44 10.71 -9.58
CA SER A 37 1.48 10.92 -10.58
C SER A 37 2.82 10.32 -10.18
N ILE A 38 3.63 10.04 -11.19
CA ILE A 38 5.01 9.58 -11.09
C ILE A 38 5.89 10.53 -11.91
N GLU A 39 6.83 11.19 -11.27
CA GLU A 39 7.81 12.08 -11.88
C GLU A 39 9.17 11.38 -11.95
N ASP A 40 9.76 11.26 -13.15
CA ASP A 40 11.17 10.89 -13.31
C ASP A 40 12.04 12.15 -13.17
N LYS A 41 12.77 12.26 -12.07
CA LYS A 41 13.60 13.44 -11.75
C LYS A 41 14.81 13.61 -12.69
N ASN A 42 15.18 12.56 -13.43
CA ASN A 42 16.30 12.64 -14.38
C ASN A 42 15.89 13.35 -15.67
N THR A 43 14.65 13.12 -16.13
CA THR A 43 14.11 13.70 -17.38
C THR A 43 13.17 14.88 -17.10
N GLY A 44 12.57 14.94 -15.91
CA GLY A 44 11.49 15.88 -15.59
C GLY A 44 10.12 15.46 -16.10
N ASP A 45 10.03 14.26 -16.70
CA ASP A 45 8.76 13.74 -17.21
C ASP A 45 7.81 13.36 -16.07
N VAL A 46 6.55 13.76 -16.20
CA VAL A 46 5.49 13.43 -15.25
C VAL A 46 4.43 12.57 -15.92
N THR A 47 4.26 11.36 -15.42
CA THR A 47 3.16 10.47 -15.83
C THR A 47 2.02 10.59 -14.85
N TYR A 48 0.84 11.02 -15.31
CA TYR A 48 -0.38 11.05 -14.50
C TYR A 48 -1.09 9.70 -14.57
N CYS A 49 -1.44 9.16 -13.40
CA CYS A 49 -2.19 7.92 -13.28
C CYS A 49 -3.68 8.22 -13.20
N ASN A 50 -4.48 7.58 -14.08
CA ASN A 50 -5.93 7.84 -14.20
C ASN A 50 -6.77 7.11 -13.14
N GLY A 51 -6.24 6.95 -11.94
CA GLY A 51 -6.95 6.29 -10.86
C GLY A 51 -6.92 4.77 -10.93
N ASP A 52 -5.97 4.20 -11.64
CA ASP A 52 -5.84 2.78 -11.92
C ASP A 52 -4.66 2.10 -11.20
N THR A 53 -3.81 2.89 -10.55
CA THR A 53 -2.59 2.42 -9.90
C THR A 53 -2.66 2.63 -8.38
N TYR A 54 -2.40 1.58 -7.62
CA TYR A 54 -2.52 1.58 -6.16
C TYR A 54 -1.33 0.93 -5.48
N TYR A 55 -0.99 1.45 -4.30
CA TYR A 55 -0.14 0.81 -3.29
C TYR A 55 -0.97 0.55 -2.04
N SER A 56 -0.92 -0.66 -1.53
CA SER A 56 -1.57 -1.02 -0.27
C SER A 56 -0.51 -1.48 0.73
N PHE A 57 -0.33 -0.71 1.79
CA PHE A 57 0.59 -1.04 2.88
C PHE A 57 -0.16 -1.71 4.02
N GLN A 58 0.29 -2.90 4.42
CA GLN A 58 -0.29 -3.64 5.54
C GLN A 58 0.77 -4.50 6.21
N ARG A 59 1.02 -4.29 7.49
CA ARG A 59 2.07 -4.96 8.26
C ARG A 59 3.44 -4.73 7.63
N ASP A 60 4.07 -5.78 7.11
CA ASP A 60 5.37 -5.78 6.45
C ASP A 60 5.28 -5.98 4.93
N LEU A 61 4.07 -5.92 4.38
CA LEU A 61 3.79 -6.16 2.97
C LEU A 61 3.22 -4.93 2.27
N VAL A 62 3.69 -4.70 1.06
CA VAL A 62 3.09 -3.75 0.12
C VAL A 62 2.59 -4.50 -1.10
N LEU A 63 1.30 -4.32 -1.41
CA LEU A 63 0.70 -4.78 -2.66
C LEU A 63 0.65 -3.61 -3.65
N ILE A 64 1.21 -3.83 -4.83
CA ILE A 64 1.18 -2.88 -5.93
C ILE A 64 0.23 -3.45 -6.98
N SER A 65 -0.82 -2.71 -7.29
CA SER A 65 -1.88 -3.18 -8.17
C SER A 65 -2.22 -2.16 -9.24
N TYR A 66 -2.66 -2.69 -10.37
CA TYR A 66 -3.21 -1.92 -11.47
C TYR A 66 -4.66 -2.35 -11.71
N ALA A 67 -5.61 -1.44 -11.51
CA ALA A 67 -7.03 -1.67 -11.73
C ALA A 67 -7.47 -0.90 -12.98
N SER A 68 -7.47 -1.52 -14.15
CA SER A 68 -8.00 -0.87 -15.36
C SER A 68 -9.48 -1.21 -15.52
N PRO A 69 -10.35 -0.21 -15.76
CA PRO A 69 -11.78 -0.45 -16.03
C PRO A 69 -12.04 -1.22 -17.33
N ASN A 70 -11.03 -1.32 -18.21
CA ASN A 70 -11.13 -1.97 -19.52
C ASN A 70 -10.54 -3.38 -19.54
N ILE A 71 -10.21 -3.97 -18.39
CA ILE A 71 -9.78 -5.37 -18.35
C ILE A 71 -11.04 -6.25 -18.43
N PRO A 72 -11.15 -7.14 -19.44
CA PRO A 72 -12.25 -8.10 -19.51
C PRO A 72 -12.36 -8.89 -18.20
N THR A 73 -13.59 -9.11 -17.74
CA THR A 73 -13.86 -9.91 -16.53
C THR A 73 -13.17 -11.27 -16.66
N GLY A 74 -12.24 -11.55 -15.76
CA GLY A 74 -11.47 -12.81 -15.76
C GLY A 74 -10.00 -12.70 -16.20
N GLN A 75 -9.55 -11.55 -16.69
CA GLN A 75 -8.12 -11.27 -16.89
C GLN A 75 -7.61 -10.42 -15.72
N MET A 76 -6.91 -11.04 -14.78
CA MET A 76 -6.15 -10.29 -13.78
C MET A 76 -4.89 -9.75 -14.45
N LYS A 77 -4.71 -8.42 -14.47
CA LYS A 77 -3.37 -7.87 -14.65
C LYS A 77 -2.50 -8.34 -13.48
N GLU A 78 -1.24 -8.60 -13.79
CA GLU A 78 -0.28 -9.00 -12.76
C GLU A 78 -0.18 -7.90 -11.71
N ASN A 79 -0.51 -8.26 -10.46
CA ASN A 79 -0.23 -7.44 -9.30
C ASN A 79 1.07 -7.91 -8.69
N TYR A 80 1.75 -7.04 -7.96
CA TYR A 80 3.04 -7.33 -7.36
C TYR A 80 2.96 -7.18 -5.85
N ILE A 81 3.63 -8.06 -5.14
CA ILE A 81 3.75 -7.99 -3.69
C ILE A 81 5.23 -7.89 -3.33
N ALA A 82 5.55 -7.11 -2.30
CA ALA A 82 6.90 -6.97 -1.78
C ALA A 82 6.88 -6.87 -0.27
N HIS A 83 8.01 -7.18 0.36
CA HIS A 83 8.25 -6.82 1.74
C HIS A 83 8.68 -5.37 1.86
N PHE A 84 8.25 -4.69 2.92
CA PHE A 84 8.75 -3.38 3.24
C PHE A 84 9.09 -3.22 4.72
N THR A 85 10.01 -2.29 4.99
CA THR A 85 10.24 -1.75 6.33
C THR A 85 10.10 -0.23 6.28
N TYR A 86 9.63 0.37 7.39
CA TYR A 86 9.45 1.79 7.54
C TYR A 86 10.31 2.30 8.70
N GLU A 87 11.37 3.03 8.38
CA GLU A 87 12.34 3.53 9.35
C GLU A 87 12.88 4.91 8.92
N ASN A 88 13.05 5.81 9.88
CA ASN A 88 13.68 7.12 9.66
C ASN A 88 13.10 7.88 8.46
N ASP A 89 11.77 8.01 8.40
CA ASP A 89 11.04 8.66 7.31
C ASP A 89 11.38 8.10 5.92
N SER A 90 11.68 6.83 5.86
CA SER A 90 11.97 6.11 4.62
C SER A 90 11.27 4.75 4.59
N ILE A 91 10.84 4.36 3.40
CA ILE A 91 10.29 3.05 3.10
C ILE A 91 11.34 2.29 2.29
N TYR A 92 11.68 1.09 2.74
CA TYR A 92 12.60 0.17 2.06
C TYR A 92 11.78 -1.00 1.55
N MET A 93 11.75 -1.21 0.24
CA MET A 93 10.98 -2.29 -0.39
C MET A 93 11.91 -3.29 -1.07
N THR A 94 11.66 -4.59 -0.84
CA THR A 94 12.47 -5.70 -1.35
C THR A 94 11.60 -6.89 -1.72
N ASP A 95 12.21 -7.86 -2.43
CA ASP A 95 11.59 -9.14 -2.76
C ASP A 95 10.26 -9.02 -3.51
N PHE A 96 10.28 -8.24 -4.60
CA PHE A 96 9.11 -8.06 -5.44
C PHE A 96 8.75 -9.34 -6.18
N ARG A 97 7.53 -9.84 -5.99
CA ARG A 97 7.01 -11.06 -6.60
C ARG A 97 5.69 -10.80 -7.30
N ILE A 98 5.38 -11.63 -8.30
CA ILE A 98 4.06 -11.64 -8.92
C ILE A 98 3.05 -12.16 -7.88
N TYR A 99 2.04 -11.35 -7.56
CA TYR A 99 1.02 -11.72 -6.58
C TYR A 99 0.18 -12.89 -7.08
N LEU A 100 -0.07 -13.88 -6.22
CA LEU A 100 -0.76 -15.13 -6.52
C LEU A 100 -0.04 -16.09 -7.47
N ASP A 101 1.21 -15.82 -7.87
CA ASP A 101 2.02 -16.85 -8.55
C ASP A 101 2.43 -17.94 -7.54
N ARG A 102 1.98 -19.17 -7.79
CA ARG A 102 2.24 -20.31 -6.88
C ARG A 102 3.73 -20.68 -6.78
N ASN A 103 4.53 -20.30 -7.78
CA ASN A 103 5.97 -20.55 -7.83
C ASN A 103 6.76 -19.39 -7.21
N GLY A 104 6.11 -18.32 -6.78
CA GLY A 104 6.76 -17.14 -6.19
C GLY A 104 7.69 -16.42 -7.18
N LYS A 105 7.30 -16.35 -8.45
CA LYS A 105 8.10 -15.73 -9.51
C LYS A 105 8.41 -14.27 -9.19
N GLN A 106 9.66 -13.88 -9.38
CA GLN A 106 10.12 -12.50 -9.23
C GLN A 106 9.43 -11.58 -10.25
N ALA A 107 9.08 -10.39 -9.78
CA ALA A 107 8.52 -9.35 -10.65
C ALA A 107 9.59 -8.79 -11.59
N PRO A 108 9.30 -8.67 -12.91
CA PRO A 108 10.24 -8.06 -13.84
C PRO A 108 10.44 -6.56 -13.52
N LEU A 109 11.68 -6.08 -13.51
CA LEU A 109 11.97 -4.65 -13.28
C LEU A 109 11.33 -3.75 -14.32
N SER A 110 11.18 -4.19 -15.56
CA SER A 110 10.47 -3.44 -16.61
C SER A 110 9.00 -3.18 -16.28
N GLU A 111 8.37 -4.09 -15.54
CA GLU A 111 6.99 -3.91 -15.07
C GLU A 111 6.95 -3.00 -13.82
N LEU A 112 7.86 -3.21 -12.88
CA LEU A 112 7.96 -2.39 -11.68
C LEU A 112 8.28 -0.92 -11.99
N ALA A 113 9.04 -0.65 -13.07
CA ALA A 113 9.36 0.70 -13.52
C ALA A 113 8.11 1.54 -13.84
N LYS A 114 7.02 0.92 -14.29
CA LYS A 114 5.72 1.58 -14.54
C LYS A 114 5.09 2.15 -13.26
N PHE A 115 5.51 1.64 -12.12
CA PHE A 115 5.06 2.07 -10.80
C PHE A 115 6.07 2.98 -10.08
N GLY A 116 7.14 3.41 -10.77
CA GLY A 116 8.18 4.24 -10.20
C GLY A 116 9.24 3.45 -9.40
N LEU A 117 9.31 2.13 -9.57
CA LEU A 117 10.25 1.24 -8.89
C LEU A 117 11.27 0.70 -9.90
N TYR A 118 12.50 1.15 -9.80
CA TYR A 118 13.52 0.91 -10.81
C TYR A 118 14.61 -0.09 -10.40
N GLU A 119 14.56 -0.58 -9.16
CA GLU A 119 15.56 -1.45 -8.57
C GLU A 119 14.91 -2.63 -7.85
N THR A 120 15.66 -3.69 -7.59
CA THR A 120 15.20 -4.83 -6.77
C THR A 120 15.12 -4.48 -5.29
N PHE A 121 15.86 -3.45 -4.87
CA PHE A 121 15.82 -2.83 -3.57
C PHE A 121 15.53 -1.34 -3.76
N ASN A 122 14.33 -0.89 -3.39
CA ASN A 122 13.96 0.51 -3.51
C ASN A 122 13.91 1.18 -2.13
N LYS A 123 14.67 2.26 -1.99
CA LYS A 123 14.58 3.18 -0.85
C LYS A 123 13.86 4.44 -1.30
N LEU A 124 12.71 4.71 -0.69
CA LEU A 124 11.91 5.92 -0.92
C LEU A 124 11.81 6.72 0.38
N GLY A 125 12.31 7.94 0.38
CA GLY A 125 12.10 8.90 1.47
C GLY A 125 10.67 9.42 1.46
N ILE A 126 10.12 9.70 2.63
CA ILE A 126 8.80 10.30 2.78
C ILE A 126 8.96 11.81 2.86
N GLU A 127 8.57 12.53 1.79
CA GLU A 127 8.51 13.99 1.80
C GLU A 127 7.25 14.51 2.49
N LYS A 128 6.16 13.73 2.42
CA LYS A 128 4.87 14.06 3.03
C LYS A 128 4.11 12.78 3.36
N LEU A 129 3.51 12.74 4.54
CA LEU A 129 2.58 11.67 4.94
C LEU A 129 1.55 12.22 5.92
N ASN A 130 0.29 12.16 5.54
CA ASN A 130 -0.84 12.44 6.42
C ASN A 130 -2.03 11.53 6.08
N ASP A 131 -3.20 11.79 6.66
CA ASP A 131 -4.42 11.00 6.47
C ASP A 131 -5.03 11.07 5.06
N LYS A 132 -4.56 11.98 4.19
CA LYS A 132 -5.13 12.22 2.85
C LYS A 132 -4.13 12.08 1.72
N SER A 133 -2.86 12.39 1.97
CA SER A 133 -1.85 12.45 0.92
C SER A 133 -0.49 11.96 1.40
N MET A 134 0.25 11.35 0.48
CA MET A 134 1.61 10.89 0.67
C MET A 134 2.46 11.27 -0.53
N ILE A 135 3.72 11.64 -0.28
CA ILE A 135 4.73 11.87 -1.32
C ILE A 135 5.94 11.04 -0.95
N LEU A 136 6.28 10.11 -1.82
CA LEU A 136 7.49 9.30 -1.72
C LEU A 136 8.50 9.73 -2.77
N SER A 137 9.77 9.76 -2.42
CA SER A 137 10.81 10.11 -3.38
C SER A 137 12.13 9.37 -3.18
N SER A 138 12.87 9.22 -4.28
CA SER A 138 14.25 8.80 -4.32
C SER A 138 15.09 9.83 -5.10
N LYS A 139 16.33 9.47 -5.42
CA LYS A 139 17.15 10.29 -6.34
C LYS A 139 16.54 10.38 -7.74
N ARG A 140 15.86 9.31 -8.19
CA ARG A 140 15.34 9.17 -9.55
C ARG A 140 13.87 9.53 -9.68
N VAL A 141 13.05 9.20 -8.68
CA VAL A 141 11.60 9.25 -8.82
C VAL A 141 10.96 10.05 -7.68
N ARG A 142 9.84 10.69 -7.98
CA ARG A 142 8.91 11.25 -7.01
C ARG A 142 7.51 10.74 -7.33
N ILE A 143 6.84 10.15 -6.35
CA ILE A 143 5.53 9.54 -6.51
C ILE A 143 4.55 10.25 -5.59
N MET A 144 3.47 10.76 -6.14
CA MET A 144 2.41 11.42 -5.40
C MET A 144 1.19 10.51 -5.28
N PHE A 145 0.63 10.46 -4.08
CA PHE A 145 -0.49 9.60 -3.73
C PHE A 145 -1.59 10.38 -3.01
N LYS A 146 -2.81 9.92 -3.19
CA LYS A 146 -3.93 10.26 -2.31
C LYS A 146 -4.44 9.01 -1.60
N LYS A 147 -4.95 9.18 -0.38
CA LYS A 147 -5.62 8.11 0.38
C LYS A 147 -6.91 7.73 -0.32
N TYR A 148 -7.15 6.43 -0.45
CA TYR A 148 -8.37 5.90 -1.04
C TYR A 148 -9.39 5.52 0.03
#